data_7eb0770fdace44872300cac2db91d4e9
#
_entry.id   7eb0770fdace44872300cac2db91d4e9
#
_cell.length_a   1.000
_cell.length_b   1.000
_cell.length_c   1.000
_cell.angle_alpha   90.00
_cell.angle_beta   90.00
_cell.angle_gamma   90.00
#
_symmetry.space_group_name_H-M   'P 1'
#
loop_
_entity.id
_entity.type
_entity.pdbx_description
1 polymer ?
#
loop_
_entity_poly.entity_id
_entity_poly.type
_entity_poly.pdbx_seq_one_letter_code
_entity_poly.pdbx_strand_id
1 'polypeptide(L)'
;VEHIYERMVTSSLRNRPVTLLIVIALVAVTGFMFTTTSSELAPEEDQGFLLSIVNAPRYATSDYTESYVNQILGLVKDIPETKAQFSAVAFGGSTDGAFVGFAFKDWAERTRSSKEIQADITARLSKVAGVQTVVFAPPTLPGSGGGLPISMVVRSTGAASEVYEAAEQIKNKAQASGRFMFLQNSMSYDAPQVTVT
;
A
#
# COMPACT_ATOMS: atom_id res chain seq x y z
N VAL A 1 -2.29 45.19 27.20
CA VAL A 1 -1.41 44.08 26.74
C VAL A 1 -0.04 44.23 27.37
N GLU A 2 0.55 45.45 27.42
CA GLU A 2 1.89 45.75 27.92
C GLU A 2 2.07 45.36 29.39
N HIS A 3 1.14 45.72 30.28
CA HIS A 3 1.21 45.38 31.72
C HIS A 3 1.13 43.87 32.00
N ILE A 4 0.48 43.07 31.16
CA ILE A 4 0.44 41.62 31.30
C ILE A 4 1.79 41.04 30.96
N TYR A 5 2.38 41.49 29.87
CA TYR A 5 3.71 41.06 29.39
C TYR A 5 4.79 41.37 30.43
N GLU A 6 4.85 42.62 30.92
CA GLU A 6 5.80 43.03 31.96
C GLU A 6 5.69 42.18 33.23
N ARG A 7 4.46 41.89 33.67
CA ARG A 7 4.23 41.06 34.84
C ARG A 7 4.66 39.63 34.66
N MET A 8 4.44 39.06 33.47
CA MET A 8 4.87 37.70 33.13
C MET A 8 6.41 37.61 33.06
N VAL A 9 7.07 38.55 32.40
CA VAL A 9 8.54 38.61 32.31
C VAL A 9 9.17 38.78 33.68
N THR A 10 8.66 39.72 34.49
CA THR A 10 9.21 39.98 35.83
C THR A 10 9.01 38.77 36.74
N SER A 11 7.87 38.08 36.66
CA SER A 11 7.58 36.86 37.44
C SER A 11 8.55 35.73 37.05
N SER A 12 8.80 35.54 35.73
CA SER A 12 9.72 34.53 35.23
C SER A 12 11.17 34.76 35.66
N LEU A 13 11.59 36.01 35.62
CA LEU A 13 12.94 36.42 36.08
C LEU A 13 13.12 36.30 37.61
N ARG A 14 12.07 36.53 38.37
CA ARG A 14 12.10 36.42 39.84
C ARG A 14 12.12 34.96 40.30
N ASN A 15 11.45 34.06 39.56
CA ASN A 15 11.35 32.65 39.89
C ASN A 15 12.21 31.79 38.95
N ARG A 16 13.48 32.14 38.76
CA ARG A 16 14.41 31.46 37.84
C ARG A 16 14.39 29.93 37.92
N PRO A 17 14.43 29.29 39.14
CA PRO A 17 14.46 27.83 39.19
C PRO A 17 13.17 27.20 38.69
N VAL A 18 12.00 27.84 38.88
CA VAL A 18 10.71 27.34 38.40
C VAL A 18 10.65 27.46 36.86
N THR A 19 11.09 28.60 36.34
CA THR A 19 11.17 28.81 34.87
C THR A 19 12.10 27.82 34.22
N LEU A 20 13.26 27.54 34.81
CA LEU A 20 14.20 26.54 34.30
C LEU A 20 13.61 25.14 34.29
N LEU A 21 12.89 24.76 35.35
CA LEU A 21 12.22 23.46 35.46
C LEU A 21 11.16 23.29 34.38
N ILE A 22 10.37 24.33 34.10
CA ILE A 22 9.37 24.33 33.02
C ILE A 22 10.06 24.16 31.66
N VAL A 23 11.16 24.87 31.40
CA VAL A 23 11.90 24.73 30.14
C VAL A 23 12.44 23.32 29.97
N ILE A 24 13.05 22.75 31.03
CA ILE A 24 13.56 21.36 31.00
C ILE A 24 12.42 20.38 30.74
N ALA A 25 11.27 20.56 31.40
CA ALA A 25 10.09 19.70 31.17
C ALA A 25 9.57 19.80 29.73
N LEU A 26 9.49 21.01 29.16
CA LEU A 26 9.10 21.21 27.78
C LEU A 26 10.07 20.54 26.79
N VAL A 27 11.37 20.68 27.00
CA VAL A 27 12.40 20.04 26.17
C VAL A 27 12.31 18.51 26.28
N ALA A 28 12.10 17.98 27.49
CA ALA A 28 11.94 16.54 27.71
C ALA A 28 10.68 15.99 27.02
N VAL A 29 9.55 16.70 27.14
CA VAL A 29 8.27 16.32 26.48
C VAL A 29 8.44 16.38 24.95
N THR A 30 9.07 17.43 24.42
CA THR A 30 9.32 17.56 22.99
C THR A 30 10.22 16.43 22.48
N GLY A 31 11.29 16.12 23.18
CA GLY A 31 12.17 15.00 22.86
C GLY A 31 11.45 13.66 22.89
N PHE A 32 10.61 13.43 23.90
CA PHE A 32 9.79 12.25 24.00
C PHE A 32 8.78 12.15 22.84
N MET A 33 8.07 13.22 22.51
CA MET A 33 7.14 13.25 21.37
C MET A 33 7.87 12.99 20.05
N PHE A 34 9.06 13.55 19.86
CA PHE A 34 9.83 13.33 18.64
C PHE A 34 10.25 11.87 18.44
N THR A 35 10.53 11.14 19.52
CA THR A 35 10.89 9.71 19.45
C THR A 35 9.68 8.78 19.31
N THR A 36 8.51 9.20 19.77
CA THR A 36 7.29 8.38 19.73
C THR A 36 6.36 8.69 18.56
N THR A 37 6.54 9.84 17.91
CA THR A 37 5.73 10.21 16.74
C THR A 37 6.17 9.42 15.51
N SER A 38 5.24 8.72 14.88
CA SER A 38 5.47 8.02 13.63
C SER A 38 5.91 9.01 12.56
N SER A 39 7.03 8.69 11.87
CA SER A 39 7.51 9.49 10.74
C SER A 39 6.80 9.03 9.47
N GLU A 40 5.55 9.41 9.30
CA GLU A 40 4.75 9.15 8.11
C GLU A 40 4.64 10.42 7.27
N LEU A 41 4.83 10.29 5.94
CA LEU A 41 4.68 11.42 5.01
C LEU A 41 3.23 11.93 4.94
N ALA A 42 2.27 11.02 5.06
CA ALA A 42 0.85 11.31 5.18
C ALA A 42 0.15 10.15 5.91
N PRO A 43 -0.82 10.42 6.79
CA PRO A 43 -1.67 9.37 7.35
C PRO A 43 -2.42 8.63 6.25
N GLU A 44 -2.64 7.33 6.43
CA GLU A 44 -3.53 6.57 5.55
C GLU A 44 -4.96 7.11 5.72
N GLU A 45 -5.48 7.70 4.66
CA GLU A 45 -6.87 8.18 4.63
C GLU A 45 -7.77 7.12 3.98
N ASP A 46 -8.97 6.98 4.51
CA ASP A 46 -10.00 6.17 3.88
C ASP A 46 -10.62 6.94 2.70
N GLN A 47 -10.11 6.68 1.51
CA GLN A 47 -10.58 7.32 0.27
C GLN A 47 -11.88 6.71 -0.28
N GLY A 48 -12.47 5.71 0.41
CA GLY A 48 -13.66 5.00 -0.08
C GLY A 48 -13.39 4.17 -1.33
N PHE A 49 -12.14 3.78 -1.55
CA PHE A 49 -11.70 3.10 -2.75
C PHE A 49 -10.59 2.09 -2.44
N LEU A 50 -10.69 0.89 -3.00
CA LEU A 50 -9.65 -0.14 -2.94
C LEU A 50 -9.31 -0.64 -4.34
N LEU A 51 -8.08 -1.06 -4.48
CA LEU A 51 -7.55 -1.66 -5.70
C LEU A 51 -7.10 -3.09 -5.43
N SER A 52 -7.25 -3.95 -6.41
CA SER A 52 -6.69 -5.29 -6.40
C SER A 52 -5.89 -5.53 -7.66
N ILE A 53 -4.66 -5.99 -7.50
CA ILE A 53 -3.85 -6.55 -8.58
C ILE A 53 -4.16 -8.04 -8.61
N VAL A 54 -4.45 -8.55 -9.79
CA VAL A 54 -4.71 -9.97 -10.06
C VAL A 54 -3.64 -10.46 -11.00
N ASN A 55 -2.84 -11.43 -10.56
CA ASN A 55 -1.81 -12.07 -11.37
C ASN A 55 -2.20 -13.53 -11.61
N ALA A 56 -2.48 -13.86 -12.85
CA ALA A 56 -2.66 -15.21 -13.32
C ALA A 56 -1.29 -15.89 -13.57
N PRO A 57 -1.26 -17.21 -13.78
CA PRO A 57 -0.04 -17.89 -14.22
C PRO A 57 0.52 -17.29 -15.52
N ARG A 58 1.84 -17.23 -15.65
CA ARG A 58 2.55 -16.55 -16.75
C ARG A 58 2.10 -16.90 -18.18
N TYR A 59 1.53 -18.07 -18.39
CA TYR A 59 1.03 -18.53 -19.68
C TYR A 59 -0.49 -18.44 -19.80
N ALA A 60 -1.13 -17.72 -18.90
CA ALA A 60 -2.57 -17.53 -18.94
C ALA A 60 -2.98 -16.69 -20.15
N THR A 61 -4.06 -17.11 -20.78
CA THR A 61 -4.70 -16.31 -21.83
C THR A 61 -5.52 -15.20 -21.20
N SER A 62 -5.85 -14.18 -22.00
CA SER A 62 -6.75 -13.10 -21.53
C SER A 62 -8.08 -13.65 -21.06
N ASP A 63 -8.65 -14.67 -21.73
CA ASP A 63 -9.92 -15.31 -21.36
C ASP A 63 -9.83 -16.01 -20.00
N TYR A 64 -8.70 -16.65 -19.71
CA TYR A 64 -8.43 -17.24 -18.40
C TYR A 64 -8.44 -16.16 -17.31
N THR A 65 -7.67 -15.11 -17.51
CA THR A 65 -7.59 -14.00 -16.56
C THR A 65 -8.93 -13.33 -16.37
N GLU A 66 -9.69 -13.08 -17.44
CA GLU A 66 -11.02 -12.49 -17.42
C GLU A 66 -12.02 -13.35 -16.63
N SER A 67 -11.98 -14.68 -16.80
CA SER A 67 -12.87 -15.58 -16.06
C SER A 67 -12.68 -15.47 -14.54
N TYR A 68 -11.43 -15.37 -14.08
CA TYR A 68 -11.13 -15.18 -12.67
C TYR A 68 -11.45 -13.77 -12.17
N VAL A 69 -11.26 -12.76 -12.99
CA VAL A 69 -11.68 -11.39 -12.67
C VAL A 69 -13.20 -11.35 -12.47
N ASN A 70 -13.97 -11.98 -13.35
CA ASN A 70 -15.42 -12.07 -13.20
C ASN A 70 -15.84 -12.83 -11.93
N GLN A 71 -15.12 -13.87 -11.56
CA GLN A 71 -15.33 -14.57 -10.29
C GLN A 71 -15.05 -13.67 -9.09
N ILE A 72 -13.96 -12.88 -9.13
CA ILE A 72 -13.59 -11.91 -8.09
C ILE A 72 -14.69 -10.84 -7.94
N LEU A 73 -15.15 -10.26 -9.05
CA LEU A 73 -16.23 -9.28 -9.04
C LEU A 73 -17.52 -9.86 -8.43
N GLY A 74 -17.83 -11.11 -8.74
CA GLY A 74 -18.96 -11.83 -8.15
C GLY A 74 -18.86 -11.98 -6.62
N LEU A 75 -17.67 -12.31 -6.09
CA LEU A 75 -17.45 -12.48 -4.65
C LEU A 75 -17.55 -11.19 -3.84
N VAL A 76 -17.33 -10.04 -4.47
CA VAL A 76 -17.39 -8.71 -3.82
C VAL A 76 -18.73 -8.03 -4.01
N LYS A 77 -19.54 -8.49 -4.97
CA LYS A 77 -20.85 -7.91 -5.28
C LYS A 77 -21.80 -7.87 -4.07
N ASP A 78 -21.70 -8.86 -3.19
CA ASP A 78 -22.56 -8.99 -2.01
C ASP A 78 -22.15 -8.11 -0.82
N ILE A 79 -21.09 -7.31 -0.97
CA ILE A 79 -20.66 -6.37 0.06
C ILE A 79 -21.55 -5.13 -0.02
N PRO A 80 -22.36 -4.84 1.03
CA PRO A 80 -23.38 -3.79 0.99
C PRO A 80 -22.82 -2.38 0.83
N GLU A 81 -21.58 -2.16 1.21
CA GLU A 81 -20.87 -0.88 1.09
C GLU A 81 -20.34 -0.62 -0.32
N THR A 82 -20.33 -1.62 -1.21
CA THR A 82 -19.85 -1.45 -2.59
C THR A 82 -20.84 -0.63 -3.41
N LYS A 83 -20.36 0.45 -4.02
CA LYS A 83 -21.13 1.32 -4.92
C LYS A 83 -20.90 0.96 -6.38
N ALA A 84 -19.65 0.72 -6.74
CA ALA A 84 -19.26 0.39 -8.11
C ALA A 84 -18.00 -0.49 -8.12
N GLN A 85 -17.87 -1.27 -9.19
CA GLN A 85 -16.70 -2.10 -9.46
C GLN A 85 -16.28 -1.88 -10.91
N PHE A 86 -15.00 -1.93 -11.16
CA PHE A 86 -14.45 -1.94 -12.51
C PHE A 86 -13.26 -2.89 -12.58
N SER A 87 -12.94 -3.34 -13.77
CA SER A 87 -11.77 -4.18 -14.01
C SER A 87 -11.13 -3.82 -15.34
N ALA A 88 -9.83 -4.04 -15.41
CA ALA A 88 -9.06 -3.95 -16.64
C ALA A 88 -8.18 -5.21 -16.75
N VAL A 89 -8.43 -6.01 -17.77
CA VAL A 89 -7.64 -7.20 -18.10
C VAL A 89 -6.58 -6.82 -19.12
N ALA A 90 -5.45 -7.53 -19.10
CA ALA A 90 -4.29 -7.26 -19.96
C ALA A 90 -3.67 -5.86 -19.75
N PHE A 91 -3.75 -5.36 -18.51
CA PHE A 91 -3.18 -4.09 -18.13
C PHE A 91 -1.65 -4.12 -18.22
N GLY A 92 -1.06 -3.13 -18.88
CA GLY A 92 0.39 -3.07 -19.10
C GLY A 92 0.91 -3.96 -20.24
N GLY A 93 0.03 -4.54 -21.05
CA GLY A 93 0.43 -5.36 -22.23
C GLY A 93 0.70 -6.83 -21.91
N SER A 94 0.43 -7.27 -20.69
CA SER A 94 0.57 -8.67 -20.26
C SER A 94 -0.81 -9.34 -20.14
N THR A 95 -1.00 -10.50 -20.75
CA THR A 95 -2.29 -11.24 -20.72
C THR A 95 -2.60 -11.89 -19.37
N ASP A 96 -1.58 -12.07 -18.54
CA ASP A 96 -1.64 -12.69 -17.22
C ASP A 96 -1.93 -11.70 -16.08
N GLY A 97 -1.96 -10.39 -16.39
CA GLY A 97 -2.22 -9.31 -15.44
C GLY A 97 -3.61 -8.72 -15.57
N ALA A 98 -4.28 -8.48 -14.45
CA ALA A 98 -5.50 -7.70 -14.40
C ALA A 98 -5.53 -6.79 -13.17
N PHE A 99 -6.37 -5.78 -13.26
CA PHE A 99 -6.58 -4.78 -12.25
C PHE A 99 -8.07 -4.67 -11.93
N VAL A 100 -8.42 -4.69 -10.66
CA VAL A 100 -9.81 -4.58 -10.21
C VAL A 100 -9.93 -3.46 -9.21
N GLY A 101 -10.88 -2.56 -9.40
CA GLY A 101 -11.16 -1.47 -8.48
C GLY A 101 -12.53 -1.61 -7.84
N PHE A 102 -12.60 -1.27 -6.56
CA PHE A 102 -13.79 -1.30 -5.74
C PHE A 102 -14.04 0.10 -5.17
N ALA A 103 -15.10 0.75 -5.63
CA ALA A 103 -15.55 2.02 -5.09
C ALA A 103 -16.67 1.77 -4.08
N PHE A 104 -16.56 2.41 -2.92
CA PHE A 104 -17.53 2.28 -1.82
C PHE A 104 -18.45 3.48 -1.76
N LYS A 105 -19.57 3.30 -1.06
CA LYS A 105 -20.53 4.37 -0.74
C LYS A 105 -19.86 5.45 0.11
N ASP A 106 -20.48 6.59 0.22
CA ASP A 106 -20.01 7.69 1.03
C ASP A 106 -19.94 7.32 2.51
N TRP A 107 -19.09 8.00 3.27
CA TRP A 107 -18.87 7.75 4.70
C TRP A 107 -20.15 7.69 5.54
N ALA A 108 -21.12 8.56 5.23
CA ALA A 108 -22.39 8.61 5.93
C ALA A 108 -23.28 7.37 5.70
N GLU A 109 -23.04 6.62 4.63
CA GLU A 109 -23.81 5.43 4.23
C GLU A 109 -23.08 4.12 4.52
N ARG A 110 -21.86 4.19 5.08
CA ARG A 110 -21.05 3.03 5.43
C ARG A 110 -21.01 2.82 6.94
N THR A 111 -21.06 1.58 7.35
CA THR A 111 -20.86 1.17 8.74
C THR A 111 -19.44 0.75 9.05
N ARG A 112 -18.68 0.33 8.00
CA ARG A 112 -17.29 -0.17 8.09
C ARG A 112 -16.32 0.76 7.39
N SER A 113 -15.10 0.86 7.94
CA SER A 113 -13.98 1.55 7.31
C SER A 113 -13.46 0.78 6.10
N SER A 114 -12.77 1.46 5.15
CA SER A 114 -12.11 0.80 4.02
C SER A 114 -11.11 -0.26 4.47
N LYS A 115 -10.47 -0.09 5.62
CA LYS A 115 -9.52 -1.06 6.17
C LYS A 115 -10.20 -2.36 6.62
N GLU A 116 -11.38 -2.27 7.24
CA GLU A 116 -12.18 -3.44 7.61
C GLU A 116 -12.74 -4.14 6.38
N ILE A 117 -13.20 -3.39 5.38
CA ILE A 117 -13.67 -3.92 4.10
C ILE A 117 -12.51 -4.59 3.34
N GLN A 118 -11.31 -4.00 3.38
CA GLN A 118 -10.10 -4.58 2.77
C GLN A 118 -9.78 -5.96 3.36
N ALA A 119 -9.89 -6.12 4.68
CA ALA A 119 -9.67 -7.40 5.34
C ALA A 119 -10.69 -8.46 4.89
N ASP A 120 -11.98 -8.09 4.77
CA ASP A 120 -13.05 -8.97 4.30
C ASP A 120 -12.82 -9.36 2.83
N ILE A 121 -12.54 -8.40 1.95
CA ILE A 121 -12.23 -8.67 0.53
C ILE A 121 -11.02 -9.58 0.42
N THR A 122 -9.94 -9.29 1.13
CA THR A 122 -8.71 -10.11 1.11
C THR A 122 -9.01 -11.56 1.55
N ALA A 123 -9.81 -11.74 2.59
CA ALA A 123 -10.23 -13.08 3.06
C ALA A 123 -11.10 -13.83 2.05
N ARG A 124 -11.93 -13.14 1.27
CA ARG A 124 -12.73 -13.74 0.18
C ARG A 124 -11.86 -14.11 -1.01
N LEU A 125 -10.98 -13.21 -1.43
CA LEU A 125 -10.12 -13.40 -2.59
C LEU A 125 -9.03 -14.46 -2.36
N SER A 126 -8.56 -14.65 -1.12
CA SER A 126 -7.62 -15.72 -0.79
C SER A 126 -8.14 -17.13 -1.03
N LYS A 127 -9.47 -17.30 -1.18
CA LYS A 127 -10.11 -18.57 -1.50
C LYS A 127 -10.14 -18.87 -3.00
N VAL A 128 -9.82 -17.90 -3.83
CA VAL A 128 -9.78 -18.06 -5.29
C VAL A 128 -8.45 -18.74 -5.66
N ALA A 129 -8.51 -20.03 -5.94
CA ALA A 129 -7.36 -20.78 -6.41
C ALA A 129 -7.14 -20.52 -7.92
N GLY A 130 -5.89 -20.34 -8.35
CA GLY A 130 -5.52 -20.18 -9.76
C GLY A 130 -5.04 -18.79 -10.15
N VAL A 131 -5.24 -17.80 -9.29
CA VAL A 131 -4.68 -16.44 -9.43
C VAL A 131 -4.14 -15.94 -8.10
N GLN A 132 -3.15 -15.08 -8.14
CA GLN A 132 -2.65 -14.37 -6.97
C GLN A 132 -3.30 -12.98 -6.92
N THR A 133 -3.90 -12.65 -5.81
CA THR A 133 -4.60 -11.37 -5.62
C THR A 133 -4.02 -10.60 -4.46
N VAL A 134 -3.87 -9.29 -4.63
CA VAL A 134 -3.47 -8.38 -3.56
C VAL A 134 -4.41 -7.19 -3.56
N VAL A 135 -5.00 -6.92 -2.40
CA VAL A 135 -5.91 -5.79 -2.19
C VAL A 135 -5.20 -4.71 -1.40
N PHE A 136 -5.21 -3.49 -1.88
CA PHE A 136 -4.57 -2.36 -1.22
C PHE A 136 -5.35 -1.06 -1.44
N ALA A 137 -5.17 -0.11 -0.53
CA ALA A 137 -5.63 1.25 -0.72
C ALA A 137 -4.63 2.02 -1.59
N PRO A 138 -5.08 2.83 -2.56
CA PRO A 138 -4.17 3.66 -3.33
C PRO A 138 -3.49 4.67 -2.42
N PRO A 139 -2.23 5.05 -2.72
CA PRO A 139 -1.51 6.02 -1.91
C PRO A 139 -2.21 7.38 -1.97
N THR A 140 -2.23 8.08 -0.83
CA THR A 140 -2.87 9.40 -0.69
C THR A 140 -2.14 10.51 -1.43
N LEU A 141 -0.84 10.35 -1.68
CA LEU A 141 -0.02 11.33 -2.37
C LEU A 141 0.36 10.88 -3.80
N PRO A 142 0.14 11.72 -4.81
CA PRO A 142 0.62 11.45 -6.16
C PRO A 142 2.14 11.34 -6.18
N GLY A 143 2.67 10.30 -6.84
CA GLY A 143 4.13 10.11 -6.98
C GLY A 143 4.80 9.27 -5.90
N SER A 144 4.09 8.77 -4.91
CA SER A 144 4.61 7.83 -3.90
C SER A 144 4.71 6.38 -4.41
N GLY A 145 5.09 6.20 -5.70
CA GLY A 145 5.40 4.88 -6.27
C GLY A 145 4.19 3.95 -6.43
N GLY A 146 3.52 4.04 -7.54
CA GLY A 146 2.60 3.10 -8.21
C GLY A 146 2.00 1.91 -7.47
N GLY A 147 1.46 2.07 -6.27
CA GLY A 147 0.61 1.07 -5.63
C GLY A 147 1.27 0.11 -4.63
N LEU A 148 2.57 -0.15 -4.70
CA LEU A 148 3.27 -0.96 -3.71
C LEU A 148 4.16 -0.08 -2.82
N PRO A 149 4.13 -0.24 -1.49
CA PRO A 149 4.83 0.66 -0.56
C PRO A 149 6.36 0.54 -0.64
N ILE A 150 6.87 -0.57 -1.15
CA ILE A 150 8.32 -0.81 -1.30
C ILE A 150 8.61 -1.23 -2.73
N SER A 151 9.47 -0.46 -3.41
CA SER A 151 9.98 -0.79 -4.73
C SER A 151 11.51 -0.89 -4.67
N MET A 152 12.06 -2.00 -5.16
CA MET A 152 13.50 -2.23 -5.22
C MET A 152 13.92 -2.46 -6.67
N VAL A 153 14.96 -1.77 -7.11
CA VAL A 153 15.54 -1.92 -8.45
C VAL A 153 16.86 -2.69 -8.34
N VAL A 154 16.92 -3.87 -8.96
CA VAL A 154 18.13 -4.66 -9.09
C VAL A 154 18.79 -4.32 -10.42
N ARG A 155 20.05 -3.93 -10.41
CA ARG A 155 20.83 -3.58 -11.60
C ARG A 155 22.12 -4.38 -11.63
N SER A 156 22.53 -4.82 -12.83
CA SER A 156 23.83 -5.43 -13.08
C SER A 156 24.32 -5.01 -14.48
N THR A 157 25.61 -5.08 -14.67
CA THR A 157 26.27 -4.98 -16.01
C THR A 157 26.42 -6.33 -16.68
N GLY A 158 26.04 -7.42 -16.00
CA GLY A 158 26.07 -8.79 -16.49
C GLY A 158 24.87 -9.17 -17.36
N ALA A 159 24.73 -10.45 -17.62
CA ALA A 159 23.64 -10.99 -18.43
C ALA A 159 22.27 -10.78 -17.74
N ALA A 160 21.20 -10.64 -18.55
CA ALA A 160 19.85 -10.50 -18.04
C ALA A 160 19.40 -11.68 -17.16
N SER A 161 19.89 -12.91 -17.46
CA SER A 161 19.66 -14.10 -16.63
C SER A 161 20.18 -13.93 -15.20
N GLU A 162 21.36 -13.35 -15.02
CA GLU A 162 21.96 -13.14 -13.70
C GLU A 162 21.14 -12.14 -12.86
N VAL A 163 20.62 -11.10 -13.51
CA VAL A 163 19.73 -10.12 -12.85
C VAL A 163 18.44 -10.79 -12.42
N TYR A 164 17.86 -11.63 -13.28
CA TYR A 164 16.64 -12.38 -12.98
C TYR A 164 16.85 -13.33 -11.80
N GLU A 165 17.92 -14.14 -11.84
CA GLU A 165 18.24 -15.08 -10.76
C GLU A 165 18.48 -14.36 -9.41
N ALA A 166 19.21 -13.25 -9.43
CA ALA A 166 19.43 -12.44 -8.23
C ALA A 166 18.11 -11.88 -7.68
N ALA A 167 17.23 -11.37 -8.53
CA ALA A 167 15.92 -10.86 -8.14
C ALA A 167 15.03 -11.97 -7.55
N GLU A 168 15.01 -13.17 -8.15
CA GLU A 168 14.28 -14.33 -7.62
C GLU A 168 14.84 -14.82 -6.29
N GLN A 169 16.16 -14.83 -6.10
CA GLN A 169 16.77 -15.17 -4.82
C GLN A 169 16.36 -14.17 -3.72
N ILE A 170 16.35 -12.89 -4.02
CA ILE A 170 15.91 -11.85 -3.10
C ILE A 170 14.43 -12.04 -2.77
N LYS A 171 13.58 -12.24 -3.77
CA LYS A 171 12.15 -12.50 -3.59
C LYS A 171 11.91 -13.70 -2.69
N ASN A 172 12.58 -14.83 -2.95
CA ASN A 172 12.42 -16.07 -2.19
C ASN A 172 12.87 -15.90 -0.73
N LYS A 173 13.99 -15.22 -0.47
CA LYS A 173 14.45 -14.91 0.89
C LYS A 173 13.50 -13.96 1.62
N ALA A 174 12.98 -12.96 0.94
CA ALA A 174 12.02 -12.02 1.51
C ALA A 174 10.70 -12.73 1.83
N GLN A 175 10.22 -13.61 0.94
CA GLN A 175 9.02 -14.42 1.18
C GLN A 175 9.19 -15.38 2.37
N ALA A 176 10.34 -16.03 2.47
CA ALA A 176 10.68 -16.91 3.60
C ALA A 176 10.74 -16.16 4.95
N SER A 177 11.00 -14.86 4.95
CA SER A 177 11.01 -14.03 6.18
C SER A 177 9.63 -13.84 6.82
N GLY A 178 8.54 -14.11 6.07
CA GLY A 178 7.15 -13.91 6.51
C GLY A 178 6.74 -12.46 6.78
N ARG A 179 7.59 -11.48 6.45
CA ARG A 179 7.34 -10.05 6.72
C ARG A 179 6.59 -9.35 5.60
N PHE A 180 6.50 -9.97 4.43
CA PHE A 180 5.88 -9.41 3.24
C PHE A 180 4.67 -10.24 2.84
N MET A 181 3.54 -9.60 2.66
CA MET A 181 2.31 -10.26 2.20
C MET A 181 2.36 -10.61 0.71
N PHE A 182 3.09 -9.79 -0.07
CA PHE A 182 3.18 -9.92 -1.50
C PHE A 182 4.54 -9.43 -2.00
N LEU A 183 5.11 -10.16 -2.96
CA LEU A 183 6.37 -9.86 -3.62
C LEU A 183 6.23 -10.19 -5.10
N GLN A 184 6.53 -9.23 -5.95
CA GLN A 184 6.48 -9.40 -7.40
C GLN A 184 7.84 -9.06 -8.01
N ASN A 185 8.30 -9.92 -8.92
CA ASN A 185 9.39 -9.61 -9.84
C ASN A 185 8.77 -9.18 -11.16
N SER A 186 9.03 -7.94 -11.58
CA SER A 186 8.50 -7.40 -12.84
C SER A 186 9.25 -7.89 -14.08
N MET A 187 10.42 -8.52 -13.90
CA MET A 187 11.20 -9.02 -15.01
C MET A 187 10.70 -10.40 -15.48
N SER A 188 10.31 -10.51 -16.74
CA SER A 188 9.91 -11.75 -17.42
C SER A 188 11.06 -12.22 -18.34
N TYR A 189 12.02 -12.95 -17.79
CA TYR A 189 13.17 -13.45 -18.57
C TYR A 189 12.88 -14.73 -19.35
N ASP A 190 11.97 -15.55 -18.85
CA ASP A 190 11.63 -16.89 -19.33
C ASP A 190 10.35 -16.94 -20.19
N ALA A 191 9.81 -15.77 -20.56
CA ALA A 191 8.64 -15.72 -21.43
C ALA A 191 8.99 -16.19 -22.84
N PRO A 192 8.35 -17.24 -23.39
CA PRO A 192 8.58 -17.66 -24.76
C PRO A 192 8.14 -16.54 -25.71
N GLN A 193 9.05 -16.14 -26.60
CA GLN A 193 8.77 -15.16 -27.65
C GLN A 193 8.73 -15.89 -29.00
N VAL A 194 7.68 -15.65 -29.77
CA VAL A 194 7.58 -16.09 -31.14
C VAL A 194 7.88 -14.89 -32.04
N THR A 195 9.01 -14.94 -32.77
CA THR A 195 9.30 -13.96 -33.80
C THR A 195 8.78 -14.49 -35.13
N VAL A 196 7.80 -13.80 -35.71
CA VAL A 196 7.34 -14.11 -37.09
C VAL A 196 8.23 -13.34 -38.05
N THR A 197 9.03 -14.05 -38.84
CA THR A 197 9.88 -13.51 -39.91
C THR A 197 9.17 -13.64 -41.24
#